data_b926ce83d6b0bde1642ae1b65520cc0e
#
_entry.id   b926ce83d6b0bde1642ae1b65520cc0e
#
_cell.length_a   1.000
_cell.length_b   1.000
_cell.length_c   1.000
_cell.angle_alpha   90.00
_cell.angle_beta   90.00
_cell.angle_gamma   90.00
#
_symmetry.space_group_name_H-M   'P 1'
#
loop_
_entity.id
_entity.type
_entity.pdbx_description
1 polymer ?
#
loop_
_entity_poly.entity_id
_entity_poly.type
_entity_poly.pdbx_seq_one_letter_code
_entity_poly.pdbx_strand_id
1 'polypeptide(L)'
;MHITVLVFNGVTSREVVLPLTVICDAVNPTVRWVALQPGPVHGFEPLQRFEAEAGIDTVEPTDLLLVPGGLGSVRMMENPEVVSWVAATAAEARFVMSVSTGSLLLAAAGLLADRDASGHWLASGVLEAAGAHPTEEPVTWQGNVVTTAGAAAAADVAAELPRRIEYGAPG
;
A
#
# COMPACT_ATOMS: atom_id res chain seq x y z
N MET A 1 -5.52 2.15 -16.54
CA MET A 1 -4.78 1.99 -15.27
C MET A 1 -5.59 1.10 -14.34
N HIS A 2 -4.98 0.02 -13.87
CA HIS A 2 -5.57 -0.89 -12.90
C HIS A 2 -4.90 -0.71 -11.54
N ILE A 3 -5.69 -0.52 -10.49
CA ILE A 3 -5.21 -0.34 -9.12
C ILE A 3 -5.77 -1.47 -8.27
N THR A 4 -4.89 -2.20 -7.58
CA THR A 4 -5.29 -3.16 -6.55
C THR A 4 -5.08 -2.52 -5.19
N VAL A 5 -6.12 -2.48 -4.37
CA VAL A 5 -6.10 -1.89 -3.02
C VAL A 5 -6.33 -3.00 -2.01
N LEU A 6 -5.34 -3.24 -1.15
CA LEU A 6 -5.53 -4.12 0.00
C LEU A 6 -6.30 -3.38 1.09
N VAL A 7 -7.42 -3.94 1.53
CA VAL A 7 -8.19 -3.43 2.68
C VAL A 7 -8.34 -4.50 3.74
N PHE A 8 -8.38 -4.09 4.99
CA PHE A 8 -8.47 -4.98 6.15
C PHE A 8 -9.16 -4.28 7.33
N ASN A 9 -9.73 -5.04 8.23
CA ASN A 9 -10.34 -4.47 9.43
C ASN A 9 -9.33 -3.63 10.23
N GLY A 10 -9.70 -2.39 10.53
CA GLY A 10 -8.84 -1.41 11.17
C GLY A 10 -7.94 -0.62 10.20
N VAL A 11 -8.21 -0.67 8.89
CA VAL A 11 -7.56 0.21 7.90
C VAL A 11 -7.95 1.67 8.15
N THR A 12 -7.00 2.58 8.02
CA THR A 12 -7.26 4.02 8.10
C THR A 12 -7.83 4.51 6.78
N SER A 13 -9.10 4.90 6.77
CA SER A 13 -9.82 5.27 5.54
C SER A 13 -9.14 6.38 4.75
N ARG A 14 -8.60 7.38 5.45
CA ARG A 14 -7.92 8.52 4.83
C ARG A 14 -6.69 8.09 4.04
N GLU A 15 -6.00 7.04 4.46
CA GLU A 15 -4.81 6.50 3.79
C GLU A 15 -5.14 5.74 2.50
N VAL A 16 -6.40 5.39 2.32
CA VAL A 16 -6.95 4.78 1.11
C VAL A 16 -7.58 5.84 0.21
N VAL A 17 -8.53 6.60 0.77
CA VAL A 17 -9.41 7.48 -0.02
C VAL A 17 -8.65 8.66 -0.60
N LEU A 18 -7.74 9.29 0.17
CA LEU A 18 -7.06 10.49 -0.29
C LEU A 18 -6.16 10.24 -1.52
N PRO A 19 -5.23 9.28 -1.53
CA PRO A 19 -4.43 9.02 -2.72
C PRO A 19 -5.29 8.52 -3.90
N LEU A 20 -6.30 7.69 -3.65
CA LEU A 20 -7.19 7.24 -4.74
C LEU A 20 -7.98 8.38 -5.36
N THR A 21 -8.48 9.34 -4.57
CA THR A 21 -9.19 10.51 -5.10
C THR A 21 -8.29 11.29 -6.05
N VAL A 22 -7.05 11.55 -5.66
CA VAL A 22 -6.07 12.27 -6.50
C VAL A 22 -5.83 11.53 -7.83
N ILE A 23 -5.68 10.20 -7.79
CA ILE A 23 -5.52 9.42 -9.03
C ILE A 23 -6.79 9.45 -9.88
N CYS A 24 -7.97 9.29 -9.26
CA CYS A 24 -9.26 9.28 -9.97
C CYS A 24 -9.57 10.64 -10.63
N ASP A 25 -9.16 11.75 -10.01
CA ASP A 25 -9.30 13.08 -10.60
C ASP A 25 -8.40 13.30 -11.82
N ALA A 26 -7.26 12.61 -11.87
CA ALA A 26 -6.29 12.73 -12.96
C ALA A 26 -6.58 11.76 -14.13
N VAL A 27 -7.01 10.54 -13.80
CA VAL A 27 -7.30 9.47 -14.76
C VAL A 27 -8.51 8.68 -14.27
N ASN A 28 -9.13 7.89 -15.13
CA ASN A 28 -10.25 7.04 -14.76
C ASN A 28 -9.78 5.58 -14.54
N PRO A 29 -9.24 5.22 -13.38
CA PRO A 29 -8.69 3.90 -13.14
C PRO A 29 -9.80 2.87 -12.87
N THR A 30 -9.50 1.60 -13.14
CA THR A 30 -10.24 0.49 -12.57
C THR A 30 -9.63 0.17 -11.20
N VAL A 31 -10.41 0.25 -10.13
CA VAL A 31 -9.97 -0.05 -8.77
C VAL A 31 -10.53 -1.39 -8.34
N ARG A 32 -9.65 -2.31 -7.95
CA ARG A 32 -9.99 -3.61 -7.38
C ARG A 32 -9.73 -3.61 -5.88
N TRP A 33 -10.77 -3.87 -5.11
CA TRP A 33 -10.73 -3.95 -3.66
C TRP A 33 -10.52 -5.39 -3.21
N VAL A 34 -9.43 -5.64 -2.52
CA VAL A 34 -9.02 -6.98 -2.08
C VAL A 34 -8.87 -7.01 -0.57
N ALA A 35 -9.40 -8.05 0.07
CA ALA A 35 -9.21 -8.33 1.49
C ALA A 35 -8.84 -9.81 1.69
N LEU A 36 -8.59 -10.22 2.94
CA LEU A 36 -8.34 -11.63 3.27
C LEU A 36 -9.44 -12.54 2.72
N GLN A 37 -10.69 -12.08 2.80
CA GLN A 37 -11.87 -12.72 2.21
C GLN A 37 -12.74 -11.62 1.58
N PRO A 38 -13.50 -11.92 0.51
CA PRO A 38 -14.47 -10.98 -0.04
C PRO A 38 -15.53 -10.60 1.01
N GLY A 39 -16.05 -9.38 0.90
CA GLY A 39 -17.12 -8.87 1.76
C GLY A 39 -16.77 -7.58 2.49
N PRO A 40 -17.57 -7.21 3.51
CA PRO A 40 -17.43 -5.95 4.21
C PRO A 40 -16.18 -5.90 5.08
N VAL A 41 -15.46 -4.78 4.98
CA VAL A 41 -14.28 -4.47 5.78
C VAL A 41 -14.56 -3.19 6.58
N HIS A 42 -14.29 -3.22 7.87
CA HIS A 42 -14.50 -2.08 8.75
C HIS A 42 -13.20 -1.27 8.89
N GLY A 43 -13.28 0.02 8.58
CA GLY A 43 -12.18 0.95 8.81
C GLY A 43 -11.88 1.15 10.30
N PHE A 44 -10.81 1.87 10.58
CA PHE A 44 -10.47 2.28 11.95
C PHE A 44 -11.47 3.33 12.48
N GLU A 45 -11.89 4.24 11.61
CA GLU A 45 -12.85 5.29 11.98
C GLU A 45 -14.27 4.70 12.08
N PRO A 46 -15.06 5.14 13.07
CA PRO A 46 -16.45 4.72 13.19
C PRO A 46 -17.25 4.98 11.90
N LEU A 47 -18.09 4.04 11.51
CA LEU A 47 -18.96 4.10 10.32
C LEU A 47 -18.23 4.00 8.96
N GLN A 48 -16.92 3.89 8.93
CA GLN A 48 -16.19 3.66 7.69
C GLN A 48 -16.22 2.17 7.31
N ARG A 49 -16.63 1.92 6.07
CA ARG A 49 -16.72 0.58 5.51
C ARG A 49 -16.23 0.58 4.08
N PHE A 50 -15.53 -0.50 3.73
CA PHE A 50 -15.16 -0.85 2.38
C PHE A 50 -15.82 -2.17 2.03
N GLU A 51 -16.08 -2.40 0.76
CA GLU A 51 -16.55 -3.70 0.26
C GLU A 51 -15.44 -4.30 -0.59
N ALA A 52 -14.85 -5.39 -0.12
CA ALA A 52 -13.87 -6.13 -0.88
C ALA A 52 -14.57 -7.07 -1.85
N GLU A 53 -14.36 -6.88 -3.14
CA GLU A 53 -14.95 -7.70 -4.19
C GLU A 53 -14.20 -9.02 -4.41
N ALA A 54 -12.94 -9.08 -3.94
CA ALA A 54 -12.07 -10.24 -4.09
C ALA A 54 -11.31 -10.58 -2.81
N GLY A 55 -10.93 -11.85 -2.69
CA GLY A 55 -10.02 -12.35 -1.66
C GLY A 55 -8.57 -12.40 -2.14
N ILE A 56 -7.65 -12.72 -1.22
CA ILE A 56 -6.22 -12.89 -1.50
C ILE A 56 -5.89 -14.26 -2.11
N ASP A 57 -6.87 -15.04 -2.52
CA ASP A 57 -6.70 -16.34 -3.18
C ASP A 57 -6.25 -16.21 -4.64
N THR A 58 -6.32 -15.03 -5.21
CA THR A 58 -5.88 -14.74 -6.58
C THR A 58 -4.92 -13.57 -6.62
N VAL A 59 -3.95 -13.65 -7.55
CA VAL A 59 -3.04 -12.55 -7.93
C VAL A 59 -3.37 -12.17 -9.36
N GLU A 60 -3.61 -10.88 -9.59
CA GLU A 60 -3.87 -10.36 -10.92
C GLU A 60 -2.90 -9.23 -11.26
N PRO A 61 -2.50 -9.09 -12.53
CA PRO A 61 -1.66 -7.98 -12.97
C PRO A 61 -2.30 -6.63 -12.59
N THR A 62 -1.49 -5.75 -12.05
CA THR A 62 -1.92 -4.42 -11.63
C THR A 62 -0.87 -3.37 -11.99
N ASP A 63 -1.31 -2.15 -12.29
CA ASP A 63 -0.38 -1.04 -12.49
C ASP A 63 0.10 -0.49 -11.15
N LEU A 64 -0.76 -0.52 -10.12
CA LEU A 64 -0.45 -0.07 -8.78
C LEU A 64 -1.03 -1.02 -7.73
N LEU A 65 -0.16 -1.54 -6.86
CA LEU A 65 -0.58 -2.12 -5.58
C LEU A 65 -0.52 -1.03 -4.50
N LEU A 66 -1.68 -0.68 -3.94
CA LEU A 66 -1.80 0.25 -2.81
C LEU A 66 -1.98 -0.55 -1.50
N VAL A 67 -1.04 -0.37 -0.58
CA VAL A 67 -1.04 -0.99 0.75
C VAL A 67 -1.16 0.09 1.83
N PRO A 68 -2.37 0.39 2.29
CA PRO A 68 -2.61 1.39 3.34
C PRO A 68 -2.19 0.89 4.71
N GLY A 69 -2.11 1.81 5.66
CA GLY A 69 -1.89 1.50 7.05
C GLY A 69 -3.18 1.47 7.88
N GLY A 70 -3.00 1.55 9.17
CA GLY A 70 -4.03 1.48 10.19
C GLY A 70 -3.68 0.46 11.27
N LEU A 71 -4.43 0.41 12.36
CA LEU A 71 -4.17 -0.51 13.47
C LEU A 71 -4.21 -1.99 13.05
N GLY A 72 -5.00 -2.31 12.01
CA GLY A 72 -5.09 -3.67 11.49
C GLY A 72 -3.82 -4.16 10.79
N SER A 73 -2.93 -3.27 10.34
CA SER A 73 -1.70 -3.64 9.61
C SER A 73 -0.79 -4.55 10.42
N VAL A 74 -0.74 -4.40 11.76
CA VAL A 74 0.04 -5.25 12.65
C VAL A 74 -0.41 -6.72 12.58
N ARG A 75 -1.73 -6.96 12.54
CA ARG A 75 -2.26 -8.32 12.38
C ARG A 75 -2.01 -8.86 10.96
N MET A 76 -2.11 -7.99 9.97
CA MET A 76 -1.93 -8.39 8.58
C MET A 76 -0.47 -8.78 8.30
N MET A 77 0.51 -8.08 8.86
CA MET A 77 1.92 -8.42 8.69
C MET A 77 2.31 -9.77 9.35
N GLU A 78 1.53 -10.22 10.34
CA GLU A 78 1.72 -11.52 11.00
C GLU A 78 0.97 -12.67 10.29
N ASN A 79 0.10 -12.35 9.32
CA ASN A 79 -0.65 -13.35 8.58
C ASN A 79 0.14 -13.80 7.35
N PRO A 80 0.63 -15.07 7.30
CA PRO A 80 1.48 -15.54 6.22
C PRO A 80 0.79 -15.56 4.85
N GLU A 81 -0.54 -15.74 4.79
CA GLU A 81 -1.29 -15.71 3.53
C GLU A 81 -1.31 -14.29 2.95
N VAL A 82 -1.56 -13.27 3.80
CA VAL A 82 -1.53 -11.87 3.38
C VAL A 82 -0.13 -11.46 2.93
N VAL A 83 0.89 -11.82 3.71
CA VAL A 83 2.30 -11.50 3.40
C VAL A 83 2.71 -12.13 2.06
N SER A 84 2.37 -13.40 1.84
CA SER A 84 2.66 -14.12 0.58
C SER A 84 1.93 -13.48 -0.60
N TRP A 85 0.67 -13.09 -0.41
CA TRP A 85 -0.11 -12.42 -1.44
C TRP A 85 0.46 -11.03 -1.79
N VAL A 86 0.85 -10.25 -0.78
CA VAL A 86 1.50 -8.94 -1.00
C VAL A 86 2.78 -9.12 -1.82
N ALA A 87 3.63 -10.08 -1.47
CA ALA A 87 4.85 -10.37 -2.20
C ALA A 87 4.58 -10.78 -3.67
N ALA A 88 3.63 -11.68 -3.88
CA ALA A 88 3.26 -12.14 -5.21
C ALA A 88 2.64 -11.03 -6.07
N THR A 89 1.71 -10.25 -5.50
CA THR A 89 1.08 -9.13 -6.21
C THR A 89 2.08 -8.03 -6.54
N ALA A 90 3.01 -7.73 -5.62
CA ALA A 90 4.07 -6.76 -5.84
C ALA A 90 5.01 -7.15 -6.99
N ALA A 91 5.25 -8.45 -7.19
CA ALA A 91 6.06 -8.95 -8.30
C ALA A 91 5.42 -8.71 -9.68
N GLU A 92 4.08 -8.68 -9.73
CA GLU A 92 3.29 -8.42 -10.95
C GLU A 92 2.93 -6.93 -11.13
N ALA A 93 3.11 -6.12 -10.08
CA ALA A 93 2.75 -4.70 -10.09
C ALA A 93 3.83 -3.86 -10.77
N ARG A 94 3.40 -2.87 -11.56
CA ARG A 94 4.33 -1.87 -12.11
C ARG A 94 4.85 -0.94 -11.02
N PHE A 95 3.99 -0.57 -10.07
CA PHE A 95 4.36 0.20 -8.87
C PHE A 95 3.70 -0.39 -7.62
N VAL A 96 4.39 -0.27 -6.50
CA VAL A 96 3.89 -0.64 -5.17
C VAL A 96 3.98 0.60 -4.29
N MET A 97 2.88 1.01 -3.69
CA MET A 97 2.84 2.13 -2.76
C MET A 97 2.33 1.70 -1.40
N SER A 98 3.11 1.97 -0.36
CA SER A 98 2.62 1.85 1.01
C SER A 98 2.37 3.22 1.64
N VAL A 99 1.39 3.26 2.54
CA VAL A 99 1.04 4.47 3.30
C VAL A 99 1.15 4.17 4.79
N SER A 100 1.91 5.01 5.51
CA SER A 100 2.00 4.96 6.98
C SER A 100 2.48 3.56 7.46
N THR A 101 1.72 2.88 8.32
CA THR A 101 2.01 1.53 8.80
C THR A 101 1.79 0.43 7.74
N GLY A 102 1.35 0.76 6.53
CA GLY A 102 1.35 -0.16 5.40
C GLY A 102 2.74 -0.64 5.00
N SER A 103 3.79 0.15 5.32
CA SER A 103 5.19 -0.26 5.16
C SER A 103 5.56 -1.53 5.93
N LEU A 104 4.86 -1.84 7.03
CA LEU A 104 5.06 -3.08 7.80
C LEU A 104 4.73 -4.32 6.96
N LEU A 105 3.69 -4.25 6.13
CA LEU A 105 3.32 -5.38 5.26
C LEU A 105 4.36 -5.55 4.14
N LEU A 106 4.88 -4.44 3.59
CA LEU A 106 5.95 -4.51 2.59
C LEU A 106 7.23 -5.09 3.19
N ALA A 107 7.57 -4.70 4.42
CA ALA A 107 8.72 -5.23 5.14
C ALA A 107 8.57 -6.74 5.41
N ALA A 108 7.41 -7.17 5.92
CA ALA A 108 7.10 -8.58 6.15
C ALA A 108 7.14 -9.40 4.84
N ALA A 109 6.74 -8.81 3.72
CA ALA A 109 6.83 -9.41 2.38
C ALA A 109 8.25 -9.40 1.77
N GLY A 110 9.27 -8.91 2.50
CA GLY A 110 10.66 -8.87 2.07
C GLY A 110 11.00 -7.78 1.04
N LEU A 111 10.06 -6.85 0.78
CA LEU A 111 10.21 -5.83 -0.26
C LEU A 111 11.11 -4.66 0.16
N LEU A 112 11.41 -4.53 1.46
CA LEU A 112 12.17 -3.41 2.02
C LEU A 112 13.53 -3.83 2.61
N ALA A 113 13.96 -5.07 2.45
CA ALA A 113 15.25 -5.54 2.96
C ALA A 113 16.40 -4.74 2.31
N ASP A 114 17.30 -4.21 3.15
CA ASP A 114 18.44 -3.35 2.77
C ASP A 114 18.03 -2.09 1.98
N ARG A 115 16.80 -1.58 2.21
CA ARG A 115 16.27 -0.40 1.52
C ARG A 115 15.86 0.68 2.50
N ASP A 116 16.02 1.93 2.09
CA ASP A 116 15.43 3.06 2.78
C ASP A 116 13.90 2.99 2.67
N ALA A 117 13.20 3.33 3.75
CA ALA A 117 11.74 3.27 3.77
C ALA A 117 11.14 4.38 4.65
N SER A 118 10.16 5.07 4.12
CA SER A 118 9.27 5.96 4.88
C SER A 118 8.12 5.15 5.49
N GLY A 119 7.60 5.62 6.61
CA GLY A 119 6.44 4.99 7.25
C GLY A 119 5.96 5.83 8.43
N HIS A 120 4.99 5.28 9.14
CA HIS A 120 4.60 5.88 10.41
C HIS A 120 5.75 5.77 11.41
N TRP A 121 6.04 6.83 12.16
CA TRP A 121 7.16 6.85 13.11
C TRP A 121 7.15 5.68 14.13
N LEU A 122 5.96 5.20 14.52
CA LEU A 122 5.83 4.01 15.39
C LEU A 122 6.25 2.71 14.71
N ALA A 123 6.36 2.67 13.39
CA ALA A 123 6.77 1.49 12.65
C ALA A 123 8.30 1.33 12.55
N SER A 124 9.08 2.37 12.87
CA SER A 124 10.53 2.40 12.63
C SER A 124 11.27 1.21 13.22
N GLY A 125 11.02 0.88 14.49
CA GLY A 125 11.69 -0.27 15.13
C GLY A 125 11.35 -1.63 14.51
N VAL A 126 10.15 -1.79 13.96
CA VAL A 126 9.75 -3.02 13.26
C VAL A 126 10.37 -3.07 11.87
N LEU A 127 10.44 -1.93 11.18
CA LEU A 127 11.12 -1.82 9.88
C LEU A 127 12.61 -2.14 10.01
N GLU A 128 13.30 -1.60 11.02
CA GLU A 128 14.70 -1.94 11.33
C GLU A 128 14.88 -3.43 11.60
N ALA A 129 14.01 -4.02 12.43
CA ALA A 129 14.06 -5.46 12.73
C ALA A 129 13.83 -6.34 11.50
N ALA A 130 13.12 -5.83 10.49
CA ALA A 130 12.91 -6.48 9.19
C ALA A 130 14.04 -6.19 8.17
N GLY A 131 15.10 -5.46 8.57
CA GLY A 131 16.25 -5.13 7.73
C GLY A 131 16.04 -3.96 6.80
N ALA A 132 15.00 -3.14 6.99
CA ALA A 132 14.83 -1.87 6.29
C ALA A 132 15.59 -0.75 7.01
N HIS A 133 15.82 0.36 6.32
CA HIS A 133 16.41 1.59 6.87
C HIS A 133 15.33 2.68 6.96
N PRO A 134 14.64 2.84 8.11
CA PRO A 134 13.62 3.88 8.26
C PRO A 134 14.20 5.28 8.06
N THR A 135 13.51 6.12 7.32
CA THR A 135 13.86 7.52 7.09
C THR A 135 12.83 8.46 7.70
N GLU A 136 13.23 9.70 7.94
CA GLU A 136 12.31 10.79 8.33
C GLU A 136 11.68 11.49 7.12
N GLU A 137 12.06 11.07 5.91
CA GLU A 137 11.51 11.63 4.68
C GLU A 137 10.01 11.27 4.54
N PRO A 138 9.17 12.19 4.07
CA PRO A 138 7.76 11.90 3.87
C PRO A 138 7.51 10.87 2.77
N VAL A 139 8.43 10.76 1.81
CA VAL A 139 8.36 9.85 0.65
C VAL A 139 9.73 9.27 0.37
N THR A 140 9.82 7.95 0.21
CA THR A 140 11.04 7.26 -0.23
C THR A 140 10.73 6.37 -1.43
N TRP A 141 11.49 6.57 -2.52
CA TRP A 141 11.43 5.76 -3.73
C TRP A 141 12.59 4.78 -3.78
N GLN A 142 12.28 3.50 -4.01
CA GLN A 142 13.26 2.42 -4.19
C GLN A 142 12.86 1.59 -5.43
N GLY A 143 13.28 2.07 -6.60
CA GLY A 143 12.85 1.49 -7.87
C GLY A 143 11.36 1.71 -8.10
N ASN A 144 10.59 0.62 -8.21
CA ASN A 144 9.13 0.67 -8.37
C ASN A 144 8.35 0.63 -7.04
N VAL A 145 9.05 0.56 -5.90
CA VAL A 145 8.43 0.61 -4.58
C VAL A 145 8.54 2.02 -4.04
N VAL A 146 7.42 2.60 -3.63
CA VAL A 146 7.35 3.88 -2.94
C VAL A 146 6.71 3.70 -1.57
N THR A 147 7.36 4.21 -0.56
CA THR A 147 6.85 4.22 0.81
C THR A 147 6.58 5.65 1.24
N THR A 148 5.49 5.88 1.98
CA THR A 148 5.07 7.21 2.40
C THR A 148 4.76 7.25 3.90
N ALA A 149 5.07 8.37 4.55
CA ALA A 149 4.86 8.55 5.98
C ALA A 149 3.39 8.64 6.39
N GLY A 150 2.50 8.98 5.46
CA GLY A 150 1.06 9.09 5.72
C GLY A 150 0.26 9.58 4.53
N ALA A 151 -1.04 9.80 4.72
CA ALA A 151 -2.00 10.08 3.66
C ALA A 151 -1.67 11.32 2.81
N ALA A 152 -1.12 12.38 3.41
CA ALA A 152 -0.75 13.60 2.66
C ALA A 152 0.40 13.31 1.68
N ALA A 153 1.48 12.68 2.16
CA ALA A 153 2.61 12.28 1.32
C ALA A 153 2.17 11.29 0.22
N ALA A 154 1.24 10.37 0.54
CA ALA A 154 0.66 9.46 -0.45
C ALA A 154 -0.14 10.20 -1.53
N ALA A 155 -0.83 11.27 -1.21
CA ALA A 155 -1.53 12.10 -2.18
C ALA A 155 -0.56 12.82 -3.13
N ASP A 156 0.58 13.30 -2.62
CA ASP A 156 1.62 13.91 -3.46
C ASP A 156 2.18 12.88 -4.45
N VAL A 157 2.50 11.68 -4.00
CA VAL A 157 2.92 10.56 -4.86
C VAL A 157 1.83 10.20 -5.87
N ALA A 158 0.58 10.14 -5.43
CA ALA A 158 -0.57 9.80 -6.28
C ALA A 158 -0.75 10.77 -7.47
N ALA A 159 -0.39 12.04 -7.31
CA ALA A 159 -0.43 13.04 -8.38
C ALA A 159 0.60 12.77 -9.50
N GLU A 160 1.70 12.09 -9.17
CA GLU A 160 2.77 11.76 -10.12
C GLU A 160 2.59 10.38 -10.78
N LEU A 161 1.97 9.43 -10.07
CA LEU A 161 1.90 8.03 -10.49
C LEU A 161 1.30 7.80 -11.89
N PRO A 162 0.19 8.45 -12.31
CA PRO A 162 -0.34 8.23 -13.64
C PRO A 162 0.67 8.49 -14.75
N ARG A 163 1.46 9.56 -14.62
CA ARG A 163 2.52 9.89 -15.59
C ARG A 163 3.67 8.88 -15.55
N ARG A 164 4.08 8.46 -14.36
CA ARG A 164 5.14 7.43 -14.19
C ARG A 164 4.72 6.09 -14.78
N ILE A 165 3.45 5.73 -14.64
CA ILE A 165 2.87 4.50 -15.22
C ILE A 165 2.82 4.61 -16.74
N GLU A 166 2.44 5.76 -17.31
CA GLU A 166 2.32 5.94 -18.75
C GLU A 166 3.69 5.99 -19.46
N TYR A 167 4.65 6.73 -18.89
CA TYR A 167 5.93 7.04 -19.57
C TYR A 167 7.14 6.29 -19.00
N GLY A 168 6.95 5.48 -17.98
CA GLY A 168 8.03 4.84 -17.22
C GLY A 168 8.62 5.78 -16.14
N ALA A 169 9.27 5.18 -15.13
CA ALA A 169 9.99 5.98 -14.14
C ALA A 169 11.16 6.70 -14.83
N PRO A 170 11.38 8.00 -14.57
CA PRO A 170 12.66 8.60 -14.91
C PRO A 170 13.74 7.83 -14.12
N GLY A 171 14.77 7.39 -14.82
CA GLY A 171 15.90 6.66 -14.27
C GLY A 171 16.66 7.47 -13.22
#